data_df148c98098056c44869f93723ff28a5
#
_entry.id   df148c98098056c44869f93723ff28a5
#
_cell.length_a   1.000
_cell.length_b   1.000
_cell.length_c   1.000
_cell.angle_alpha   90.00
_cell.angle_beta   90.00
_cell.angle_gamma   90.00
#
_symmetry.space_group_name_H-M   'P 1'
#
loop_
_entity.id
_entity.type
_entity.pdbx_description
1 polymer ?
#
loop_
_entity_poly.entity_id
_entity_poly.type
_entity_poly.pdbx_seq_one_letter_code
_entity_poly.pdbx_strand_id
1 'polypeptide(L)'
;MTPFAALSTLAGLTLHEAGDLCGVRHDSARQWATGRRTAPPGAIDRLRDLIATQERVATQTLAQIVALAQQHGAPAEIEIGYPADDYEAQSLGFPCVGAWAAMAARVIAAAPVSVVLTPRGSTVAPAAAVAAPGS
;
A
#
# COMPACT_ATOMS: atom_id res chain seq x y z
N MET A 1 10.58 20.70 0.61
CA MET A 1 10.03 19.41 0.17
C MET A 1 9.63 19.49 -1.28
N THR A 2 9.96 18.48 -2.05
CA THR A 2 9.60 18.43 -3.48
C THR A 2 8.37 17.55 -3.69
N PRO A 3 7.65 17.71 -4.81
CA PRO A 3 6.54 16.82 -5.16
C PRO A 3 6.97 15.35 -5.20
N PHE A 4 8.16 15.06 -5.73
CA PHE A 4 8.66 13.68 -5.77
C PHE A 4 8.82 13.10 -4.36
N ALA A 5 9.39 13.85 -3.43
CA ALA A 5 9.55 13.40 -2.05
C ALA A 5 8.19 13.21 -1.36
N ALA A 6 7.27 14.15 -1.55
CA ALA A 6 5.94 14.08 -0.96
C ALA A 6 5.17 12.85 -1.46
N LEU A 7 5.20 12.59 -2.76
CA LEU A 7 4.51 11.44 -3.34
C LEU A 7 5.16 10.13 -2.91
N SER A 8 6.49 10.07 -2.83
CA SER A 8 7.20 8.88 -2.35
C SER A 8 6.78 8.55 -0.92
N THR A 9 6.72 9.54 -0.06
CA THR A 9 6.28 9.38 1.33
C THR A 9 4.83 8.88 1.39
N LEU A 10 3.93 9.50 0.65
CA LEU A 10 2.52 9.08 0.61
C LEU A 10 2.38 7.63 0.12
N ALA A 11 3.18 7.23 -0.84
CA ALA A 11 3.17 5.88 -1.39
C ALA A 11 3.86 4.84 -0.48
N GLY A 12 4.47 5.28 0.63
CA GLY A 12 5.14 4.37 1.56
C GLY A 12 6.51 3.90 1.10
N LEU A 13 7.16 4.65 0.22
CA LEU A 13 8.44 4.27 -0.38
C LEU A 13 9.60 5.02 0.29
N THR A 14 10.71 4.32 0.49
CA THR A 14 12.00 4.96 0.69
C THR A 14 12.47 5.58 -0.62
N LEU A 15 13.45 6.47 -0.58
CA LEU A 15 14.02 7.03 -1.81
C LEU A 15 14.64 5.96 -2.70
N HIS A 16 15.27 4.95 -2.11
CA HIS A 16 15.82 3.82 -2.85
C HIS A 16 14.71 3.07 -3.60
N GLU A 17 13.62 2.78 -2.91
CA GLU A 17 12.46 2.09 -3.49
C GLU A 17 11.78 2.94 -4.55
N ALA A 18 11.68 4.24 -4.35
CA ALA A 18 11.14 5.15 -5.36
C ALA A 18 12.02 5.18 -6.62
N GLY A 19 13.34 5.15 -6.45
CA GLY A 19 14.28 5.01 -7.57
C GLY A 19 14.07 3.72 -8.33
N ASP A 20 13.93 2.60 -7.63
CA ASP A 20 13.67 1.30 -8.24
C ASP A 20 12.35 1.30 -9.03
N LEU A 21 11.31 1.88 -8.46
CA LEU A 21 10.01 2.00 -9.13
C LEU A 21 10.11 2.78 -10.45
N CYS A 22 10.90 3.85 -10.44
CA CYS A 22 11.10 4.68 -11.63
C CYS A 22 12.16 4.14 -12.58
N GLY A 23 12.85 3.05 -12.24
CA GLY A 23 13.89 2.47 -13.06
C GLY A 23 15.15 3.32 -13.14
N VAL A 24 15.48 4.07 -12.08
CA VAL A 24 16.63 4.98 -12.03
C VAL A 24 17.52 4.64 -10.86
N ARG A 25 18.73 5.20 -10.88
CA ARG A 25 19.70 5.03 -9.80
C ARG A 25 19.25 5.79 -8.56
N HIS A 26 19.67 5.29 -7.41
CA HIS A 26 19.37 5.91 -6.12
C HIS A 26 19.77 7.39 -6.07
N ASP A 27 20.91 7.74 -6.65
CA ASP A 27 21.36 9.13 -6.69
C ASP A 27 20.41 10.05 -7.43
N SER A 28 19.81 9.58 -8.53
CA SER A 28 18.82 10.35 -9.28
C SER A 28 17.57 10.62 -8.43
N ALA A 29 17.06 9.60 -7.76
CA ALA A 29 15.93 9.75 -6.87
C ALA A 29 16.22 10.74 -5.73
N ARG A 30 17.42 10.67 -5.17
CA ARG A 30 17.85 11.60 -4.12
C ARG A 30 17.88 13.04 -4.62
N GLN A 31 18.41 13.28 -5.82
CA GLN A 31 18.47 14.61 -6.42
C GLN A 31 17.06 15.18 -6.68
N TRP A 32 16.13 14.33 -7.09
CA TRP A 32 14.72 14.73 -7.28
C TRP A 32 14.03 15.03 -5.95
N ALA A 33 14.35 14.29 -4.90
CA ALA A 33 13.77 14.49 -3.59
C ALA A 33 14.28 15.78 -2.92
N THR A 34 15.55 16.12 -3.13
CA THR A 34 16.15 17.33 -2.54
C THR A 34 15.93 18.60 -3.36
N GLY A 35 15.46 18.47 -4.60
CA GLY A 35 15.26 19.60 -5.50
C GLY A 35 16.49 20.01 -6.27
N ARG A 36 17.59 19.27 -6.18
CA ARG A 36 18.80 19.54 -6.98
C ARG A 36 18.52 19.40 -8.46
N ARG A 37 17.66 18.44 -8.83
CA ARG A 37 17.16 18.26 -10.18
C ARG A 37 15.66 18.06 -10.12
N THR A 38 14.99 18.51 -11.17
CA THR A 38 13.52 18.32 -11.28
C THR A 38 13.24 16.89 -11.73
N ALA A 39 12.33 16.22 -11.04
CA ALA A 39 11.88 14.90 -11.46
C ALA A 39 11.16 15.00 -12.82
N PRO A 40 11.47 14.11 -13.76
CA PRO A 40 10.75 14.11 -15.04
C PRO A 40 9.28 13.72 -14.86
N PRO A 41 8.39 14.14 -15.78
CA PRO A 41 6.97 13.80 -15.67
C PRO A 41 6.69 12.31 -15.54
N GLY A 42 7.47 11.47 -16.22
CA GLY A 42 7.31 10.01 -16.13
C GLY A 42 7.54 9.45 -14.74
N ALA A 43 8.46 10.02 -13.96
CA ALA A 43 8.70 9.60 -12.59
C ALA A 43 7.51 9.97 -11.68
N ILE A 44 6.99 11.17 -11.85
CA ILE A 44 5.80 11.61 -11.12
C ILE A 44 4.60 10.73 -11.48
N ASP A 45 4.44 10.40 -12.74
CA ASP A 45 3.33 9.53 -13.20
C ASP A 45 3.43 8.13 -12.60
N ARG A 46 4.64 7.58 -12.48
CA ARG A 46 4.83 6.27 -11.82
C ARG A 46 4.35 6.28 -10.38
N LEU A 47 4.68 7.34 -9.64
CA LEU A 47 4.22 7.49 -8.25
C LEU A 47 2.71 7.68 -8.17
N ARG A 48 2.13 8.48 -9.07
CA ARG A 48 0.68 8.67 -9.14
C ARG A 48 -0.05 7.38 -9.44
N ASP A 49 0.48 6.56 -10.35
CA ASP A 49 -0.12 5.27 -10.70
C ASP A 49 -0.11 4.31 -9.51
N LEU A 50 0.98 4.27 -8.76
CA LEU A 50 1.05 3.46 -7.55
C LEU A 50 0.03 3.92 -6.50
N ILE A 51 -0.04 5.22 -6.27
CA ILE A 51 -1.00 5.80 -5.32
C ILE A 51 -2.44 5.50 -5.74
N ALA A 52 -2.75 5.61 -7.03
CA ALA A 52 -4.08 5.27 -7.55
C ALA A 52 -4.40 3.79 -7.31
N THR A 53 -3.43 2.90 -7.49
CA THR A 53 -3.60 1.47 -7.18
C THR A 53 -3.86 1.26 -5.69
N GLN A 54 -3.12 1.92 -4.82
CA GLN A 54 -3.32 1.84 -3.37
C GLN A 54 -4.73 2.28 -2.98
N GLU A 55 -5.19 3.40 -3.55
CA GLU A 55 -6.53 3.93 -3.27
C GLU A 55 -7.62 2.98 -3.76
N ARG A 56 -7.47 2.43 -4.96
CA ARG A 56 -8.42 1.48 -5.54
C ARG A 56 -8.52 0.21 -4.71
N VAL A 57 -7.38 -0.35 -4.33
CA VAL A 57 -7.33 -1.58 -3.52
C VAL A 57 -7.92 -1.33 -2.13
N ALA A 58 -7.61 -0.19 -1.52
CA ALA A 58 -8.18 0.17 -0.22
C ALA A 58 -9.69 0.31 -0.30
N THR A 59 -10.21 0.95 -1.34
CA THR A 59 -11.66 1.09 -1.55
C THR A 59 -12.34 -0.26 -1.71
N GLN A 60 -11.74 -1.16 -2.50
CA GLN A 60 -12.27 -2.52 -2.69
C GLN A 60 -12.27 -3.31 -1.38
N THR A 61 -11.20 -3.20 -0.60
CA THR A 61 -11.07 -3.88 0.70
C THR A 61 -12.13 -3.36 1.68
N LEU A 62 -12.33 -2.05 1.75
CA LEU A 62 -13.36 -1.45 2.58
C LEU A 62 -14.76 -1.93 2.19
N ALA A 63 -15.04 -2.05 0.90
CA ALA A 63 -16.31 -2.58 0.43
C ALA A 63 -16.53 -4.04 0.87
N GLN A 64 -15.48 -4.86 0.86
CA GLN A 64 -15.53 -6.23 1.36
C GLN A 64 -15.83 -6.27 2.86
N ILE A 65 -15.19 -5.39 3.64
CA ILE A 65 -15.43 -5.29 5.09
C ILE A 65 -16.89 -4.93 5.38
N VAL A 66 -17.42 -3.94 4.66
CA VAL A 66 -18.82 -3.53 4.81
C VAL A 66 -19.76 -4.67 4.45
N ALA A 67 -19.50 -5.37 3.34
CA ALA A 67 -20.32 -6.50 2.93
C ALA A 67 -20.34 -7.63 3.97
N LEU A 68 -19.18 -7.96 4.54
CA LEU A 68 -19.08 -8.97 5.60
C LEU A 68 -19.89 -8.54 6.83
N ALA A 69 -19.79 -7.28 7.23
CA ALA A 69 -20.55 -6.75 8.37
C ALA A 69 -22.05 -6.81 8.13
N GLN A 70 -22.51 -6.55 6.90
CA GLN A 70 -23.94 -6.63 6.54
C GLN A 70 -24.46 -8.06 6.53
N GLN A 71 -23.64 -9.02 6.12
CA GLN A 71 -24.04 -10.43 6.02
C GLN A 71 -24.03 -11.15 7.37
N HIS A 72 -23.06 -10.85 8.23
CA HIS A 72 -22.78 -11.63 9.43
C HIS A 72 -22.83 -10.80 10.72
N GLY A 73 -23.25 -9.54 10.63
CA GLY A 73 -23.12 -8.57 11.71
C GLY A 73 -21.71 -8.00 11.77
N ALA A 74 -21.56 -6.83 12.39
CA ALA A 74 -20.26 -6.18 12.50
C ALA A 74 -19.38 -6.96 13.50
N PRO A 75 -18.24 -7.55 13.04
CA PRO A 75 -17.30 -8.17 13.97
C PRO A 75 -16.64 -7.12 14.86
N ALA A 76 -16.14 -7.54 16.03
CA ALA A 76 -15.41 -6.64 16.90
C ALA A 76 -14.11 -6.15 16.27
N GLU A 77 -13.46 -7.03 15.51
CA GLU A 77 -12.26 -6.68 14.77
C GLU A 77 -12.13 -7.54 13.52
N ILE A 78 -11.32 -7.06 12.57
CA ILE A 78 -10.99 -7.78 11.35
C ILE A 78 -9.48 -7.94 11.29
N GLU A 79 -9.01 -9.13 10.94
CA GLU A 79 -7.61 -9.41 10.72
C GLU A 79 -7.28 -9.27 9.24
N ILE A 80 -6.19 -8.56 8.94
CA ILE A 80 -5.64 -8.46 7.58
C ILE A 80 -4.22 -9.01 7.62
N GLY A 81 -3.93 -9.99 6.76
CA GLY A 81 -2.60 -10.55 6.64
C GLY A 81 -1.64 -9.62 5.92
N TYR A 82 -0.51 -9.27 6.54
CA TYR A 82 0.50 -8.44 5.92
C TYR A 82 1.62 -9.30 5.32
N PRO A 83 2.25 -8.82 4.22
CA PRO A 83 3.34 -9.56 3.59
C PRO A 83 4.60 -9.55 4.47
N ALA A 84 5.31 -10.67 4.50
CA ALA A 84 6.52 -10.82 5.32
C ALA A 84 7.72 -10.08 4.72
N ASP A 85 7.75 -9.93 3.39
CA ASP A 85 8.85 -9.33 2.66
C ASP A 85 8.37 -8.73 1.34
N ASP A 86 9.29 -8.09 0.61
CA ASP A 86 8.96 -7.45 -0.66
C ASP A 86 8.56 -8.45 -1.73
N TYR A 87 9.09 -9.66 -1.71
CA TYR A 87 8.69 -10.72 -2.64
C TYR A 87 7.21 -11.04 -2.47
N GLU A 88 6.77 -11.21 -1.23
CA GLU A 88 5.37 -11.48 -0.93
C GLU A 88 4.48 -10.28 -1.28
N ALA A 89 4.95 -9.05 -0.99
CA ALA A 89 4.23 -7.84 -1.38
C ALA A 89 4.04 -7.76 -2.90
N GLN A 90 5.07 -8.14 -3.66
CA GLN A 90 4.99 -8.15 -5.13
C GLN A 90 3.96 -9.14 -5.63
N SER A 91 3.82 -10.30 -4.97
CA SER A 91 2.77 -11.26 -5.31
C SER A 91 1.36 -10.70 -5.08
N LEU A 92 1.23 -9.68 -4.25
CA LEU A 92 -0.02 -8.99 -3.96
C LEU A 92 -0.23 -7.75 -4.82
N GLY A 93 0.70 -7.45 -5.73
CA GLY A 93 0.58 -6.34 -6.66
C GLY A 93 1.24 -5.04 -6.20
N PHE A 94 2.08 -5.08 -5.16
CA PHE A 94 2.79 -3.91 -4.64
C PHE A 94 4.30 -4.10 -4.73
N PRO A 95 5.07 -3.04 -5.03
CA PRO A 95 6.51 -3.20 -5.25
C PRO A 95 7.29 -3.58 -3.98
N CYS A 96 6.77 -3.25 -2.81
CA CYS A 96 7.46 -3.50 -1.53
C CYS A 96 6.46 -3.49 -0.38
N VAL A 97 6.93 -3.92 0.80
CA VAL A 97 6.10 -3.95 2.01
C VAL A 97 5.57 -2.57 2.37
N GLY A 98 6.40 -1.53 2.25
CA GLY A 98 5.99 -0.16 2.57
C GLY A 98 4.84 0.33 1.68
N ALA A 99 4.83 -0.02 0.40
CA ALA A 99 3.75 0.33 -0.51
C ALA A 99 2.45 -0.41 -0.16
N TRP A 100 2.55 -1.68 0.21
CA TRP A 100 1.41 -2.42 0.72
C TRP A 100 0.87 -1.79 2.02
N ALA A 101 1.76 -1.44 2.94
CA ALA A 101 1.40 -0.82 4.21
C ALA A 101 0.69 0.51 4.02
N ALA A 102 1.10 1.31 3.05
CA ALA A 102 0.43 2.57 2.71
C ALA A 102 -1.02 2.34 2.24
N MET A 103 -1.26 1.27 1.49
CA MET A 103 -2.61 0.85 1.12
C MET A 103 -3.39 0.43 2.38
N ALA A 104 -2.81 -0.43 3.20
CA ALA A 104 -3.46 -0.93 4.43
C ALA A 104 -3.79 0.20 5.40
N ALA A 105 -2.93 1.21 5.51
CA ALA A 105 -3.17 2.36 6.37
C ALA A 105 -4.46 3.11 5.97
N ARG A 106 -4.75 3.20 4.68
CA ARG A 106 -5.99 3.81 4.21
C ARG A 106 -7.21 3.00 4.64
N VAL A 107 -7.10 1.68 4.60
CA VAL A 107 -8.17 0.78 5.07
C VAL A 107 -8.39 0.97 6.57
N ILE A 108 -7.31 0.92 7.35
CA ILE A 108 -7.39 1.06 8.80
C ILE A 108 -8.01 2.40 9.20
N ALA A 109 -7.61 3.47 8.51
CA ALA A 109 -8.10 4.81 8.82
C ALA A 109 -9.61 4.98 8.54
N ALA A 110 -10.16 4.26 7.57
CA ALA A 110 -11.54 4.44 7.12
C ALA A 110 -12.47 3.29 7.55
N ALA A 111 -11.94 2.19 8.07
CA ALA A 111 -12.75 1.03 8.42
C ALA A 111 -13.72 1.35 9.55
N PRO A 112 -14.97 0.85 9.48
CA PRO A 112 -15.96 1.04 10.54
C PRO A 112 -15.74 0.13 11.76
N VAL A 113 -14.74 -0.76 11.71
CA VAL A 113 -14.39 -1.71 12.77
C VAL A 113 -12.88 -1.65 13.00
N SER A 114 -12.43 -2.18 14.15
CA SER A 114 -11.00 -2.32 14.42
C SER A 114 -10.35 -3.27 13.43
N VAL A 115 -9.16 -2.91 12.97
CA VAL A 115 -8.36 -3.74 12.07
C VAL A 115 -7.07 -4.15 12.78
N VAL A 116 -6.76 -5.44 12.73
CA VAL A 116 -5.53 -6.01 13.28
C VAL A 116 -4.70 -6.55 12.10
N LEU A 117 -3.42 -6.24 12.10
CA LEU A 117 -2.49 -6.76 11.08
C LEU A 117 -1.77 -7.97 11.66
N THR A 118 -1.82 -9.09 10.93
CA THR A 118 -1.14 -10.32 11.30
C THR A 118 -0.29 -10.81 10.14
N PRO A 119 0.80 -11.57 10.40
CA PRO A 119 1.59 -12.14 9.30
C PRO A 119 0.73 -13.04 8.43
N ARG A 120 0.88 -12.93 7.10
CA ARG A 120 0.19 -13.81 6.17
C ARG A 120 0.56 -15.25 6.46
N GLY A 121 -0.45 -16.14 6.38
CA GLY A 121 -0.26 -17.54 6.65
C GLY A 121 -0.36 -17.93 8.12
N SER A 122 -0.41 -16.97 9.04
CA SER A 122 -0.59 -17.21 10.48
C SER A 122 -2.04 -17.18 10.91
N THR A 123 -2.92 -16.58 10.12
CA THR A 123 -4.35 -16.51 10.42
C THR A 123 -5.07 -17.72 9.87
N VAL A 124 -6.01 -18.25 10.65
CA VAL A 124 -6.77 -19.44 10.28
C VAL A 124 -8.27 -19.16 10.15
N ALA A 125 -8.69 -17.93 10.29
CA ALA A 125 -10.09 -17.53 10.22
C ALA A 125 -10.37 -16.86 8.86
N PRO A 126 -10.82 -17.62 7.84
CA PRO A 126 -10.99 -17.06 6.49
C PRO A 126 -12.02 -15.92 6.42
N ALA A 127 -13.04 -15.97 7.25
CA ALA A 127 -14.07 -14.93 7.24
C ALA A 127 -13.59 -13.60 7.80
N ALA A 128 -12.52 -13.62 8.60
CA ALA A 128 -11.92 -12.42 9.17
C ALA A 128 -10.70 -11.93 8.39
N ALA A 129 -10.18 -12.74 7.50
CA ALA A 129 -8.99 -12.41 6.72
C ALA A 129 -9.40 -11.74 5.42
N VAL A 130 -9.34 -10.42 5.39
CA VAL A 130 -9.51 -9.68 4.15
C VAL A 130 -8.16 -9.60 3.49
N ALA A 131 -7.93 -10.49 2.53
CA ALA A 131 -6.70 -10.48 1.77
C ALA A 131 -6.66 -9.28 0.84
N ALA A 132 -5.46 -8.82 0.49
CA ALA A 132 -5.32 -7.82 -0.54
C ALA A 132 -5.91 -8.33 -1.85
N PRO A 133 -6.64 -7.50 -2.59
CA PRO A 133 -7.17 -7.88 -3.89
C PRO A 133 -6.07 -8.35 -4.83
N GLY A 134 -6.31 -9.40 -5.55
CA GLY A 134 -5.34 -10.02 -6.44
C GLY A 134 -4.60 -11.21 -5.83
N SER A 135 -4.89 -11.51 -4.59
CA SER A 135 -4.36 -12.72 -3.95
C SER A 135 -5.25 -13.92 -4.22
#